data_6e0c2b388f9660ef1c9a21b8cf0ddc17
#
_entry.id   6e0c2b388f9660ef1c9a21b8cf0ddc17
#
_cell.length_a   1.000
_cell.length_b   1.000
_cell.length_c   1.000
_cell.angle_alpha   90.00
_cell.angle_beta   90.00
_cell.angle_gamma   90.00
#
_symmetry.space_group_name_H-M   'P 1'
#
loop_
_entity.id
_entity.type
_entity.pdbx_description
1 polymer ?
#
loop_
_entity_poly.entity_id
_entity_poly.type
_entity_poly.pdbx_seq_one_letter_code
_entity_poly.pdbx_strand_id
1 'polypeptide(L)'
;MNFKPLCLALALAALPALAQAAQPVAAPQVLTTLPVTHSLAVALLEGTSVQLKRAAPANLPATRQPSYFSGRGGESLQKAAREADAVIGVRSIWRDDPLYPMARRSNIRIVEIDAAHPVDGALPGIAVSGEDAFAGYPWLNPINLGRMADVLANDLERLSPADKTKIQTNLAGLKRQLLELTSSSQTRLAEADNLSVVSLSERLGYLASGLNLDVVAQPLPAGDKWDEATLKALGENLKAQEVALVLHHRQPETEVVKTIEAAGAKLVVIESDPEDTLVGLKASVDQVVAALRQG
;
A
#
# COMPACT_ATOMS: atom_id res chain seq x y z
N MET A 1 -92.21 -27.38 -15.61
CA MET A 1 -91.22 -26.30 -15.37
C MET A 1 -89.90 -26.97 -15.02
N ASN A 2 -89.00 -27.05 -16.01
CA ASN A 2 -87.73 -27.76 -15.88
C ASN A 2 -86.60 -26.75 -15.70
N PHE A 3 -85.99 -26.69 -14.47
CA PHE A 3 -84.78 -25.92 -14.19
C PHE A 3 -83.59 -26.85 -14.52
N LYS A 4 -82.74 -26.43 -15.46
CA LYS A 4 -81.44 -27.02 -15.70
C LYS A 4 -80.40 -26.23 -14.89
N PRO A 5 -79.53 -26.91 -14.15
CA PRO A 5 -78.40 -26.21 -13.53
C PRO A 5 -77.29 -26.01 -14.55
N LEU A 6 -76.77 -24.76 -14.63
CA LEU A 6 -75.66 -24.36 -15.46
C LEU A 6 -74.37 -24.57 -14.62
N CYS A 7 -73.58 -25.61 -14.97
CA CYS A 7 -72.27 -25.82 -14.37
C CYS A 7 -71.26 -24.87 -15.02
N LEU A 8 -70.85 -23.87 -14.22
CA LEU A 8 -69.76 -22.94 -14.58
C LEU A 8 -68.43 -23.59 -14.20
N ALA A 9 -67.68 -24.09 -15.19
CA ALA A 9 -66.31 -24.62 -15.02
C ALA A 9 -65.33 -23.47 -14.96
N LEU A 10 -64.78 -23.21 -13.77
CA LEU A 10 -63.69 -22.24 -13.55
C LEU A 10 -62.38 -22.93 -13.96
N ALA A 11 -61.83 -22.62 -15.16
CA ALA A 11 -60.50 -23.06 -15.58
C ALA A 11 -59.44 -22.17 -14.89
N LEU A 12 -58.78 -22.69 -13.86
CA LEU A 12 -57.58 -22.06 -13.24
C LEU A 12 -56.40 -22.17 -14.22
N ALA A 13 -56.09 -21.10 -14.93
CA ALA A 13 -54.87 -21.00 -15.73
C ALA A 13 -53.65 -20.87 -14.79
N ALA A 14 -52.94 -21.97 -14.58
CA ALA A 14 -51.64 -21.98 -13.92
C ALA A 14 -50.62 -21.30 -14.86
N LEU A 15 -50.30 -20.03 -14.58
CA LEU A 15 -49.16 -19.35 -15.21
C LEU A 15 -47.89 -20.03 -14.71
N PRO A 16 -46.99 -20.54 -15.58
CA PRO A 16 -45.68 -20.94 -15.14
C PRO A 16 -44.92 -19.69 -14.70
N ALA A 17 -44.59 -19.59 -13.39
CA ALA A 17 -43.62 -18.65 -12.89
C ALA A 17 -42.30 -18.99 -13.58
N LEU A 18 -41.93 -18.22 -14.59
CA LEU A 18 -40.59 -18.21 -15.15
C LEU A 18 -39.66 -17.75 -14.05
N ALA A 19 -39.05 -18.69 -13.33
CA ALA A 19 -37.91 -18.44 -12.50
C ALA A 19 -36.84 -17.80 -13.40
N GLN A 20 -36.75 -16.47 -13.36
CA GLN A 20 -35.70 -15.74 -14.01
C GLN A 20 -34.41 -16.15 -13.29
N ALA A 21 -33.68 -17.10 -13.88
CA ALA A 21 -32.36 -17.45 -13.40
C ALA A 21 -31.54 -16.14 -13.37
N ALA A 22 -31.16 -15.71 -12.17
CA ALA A 22 -30.32 -14.56 -12.00
C ALA A 22 -29.08 -14.81 -12.87
N GLN A 23 -28.85 -13.95 -13.86
CA GLN A 23 -27.63 -14.03 -14.66
C GLN A 23 -26.45 -13.92 -13.69
N PRO A 24 -25.44 -14.77 -13.81
CA PRO A 24 -24.26 -14.65 -12.97
C PRO A 24 -23.71 -13.24 -13.15
N VAL A 25 -23.71 -12.46 -12.06
CA VAL A 25 -23.07 -11.15 -12.04
C VAL A 25 -21.61 -11.39 -12.35
N ALA A 26 -21.08 -10.76 -13.40
CA ALA A 26 -19.67 -10.88 -13.74
C ALA A 26 -18.82 -10.49 -12.53
N ALA A 27 -17.77 -11.24 -12.26
CA ALA A 27 -16.86 -10.95 -11.16
C ALA A 27 -16.26 -9.55 -11.32
N PRO A 28 -16.27 -8.70 -10.30
CA PRO A 28 -15.69 -7.36 -10.39
C PRO A 28 -14.20 -7.40 -10.74
N GLN A 29 -13.76 -6.46 -11.59
CA GLN A 29 -12.35 -6.31 -11.95
C GLN A 29 -11.78 -5.03 -11.36
N VAL A 30 -10.62 -5.15 -10.70
CA VAL A 30 -9.93 -4.05 -10.03
C VAL A 30 -8.54 -3.86 -10.63
N LEU A 31 -8.16 -2.60 -10.89
CA LEU A 31 -6.83 -2.24 -11.40
C LEU A 31 -5.97 -1.61 -10.30
N THR A 32 -4.67 -1.91 -10.34
CA THR A 32 -3.65 -1.31 -9.46
C THR A 32 -2.41 -0.94 -10.27
N THR A 33 -1.55 -0.11 -9.73
CA THR A 33 -0.25 0.22 -10.35
C THR A 33 0.91 0.14 -9.37
N LEU A 34 0.74 0.67 -8.16
CA LEU A 34 1.80 0.72 -7.15
C LEU A 34 2.00 -0.64 -6.47
N PRO A 35 3.24 -1.01 -6.07
CA PRO A 35 3.50 -2.22 -5.31
C PRO A 35 2.62 -2.33 -4.06
N VAL A 36 2.52 -1.25 -3.26
CA VAL A 36 1.74 -1.26 -2.02
C VAL A 36 0.25 -1.50 -2.26
N THR A 37 -0.37 -0.83 -3.23
CA THR A 37 -1.80 -1.02 -3.51
C THR A 37 -2.07 -2.40 -4.10
N HIS A 38 -1.13 -2.92 -4.90
CA HIS A 38 -1.23 -4.26 -5.45
C HIS A 38 -1.08 -5.34 -4.38
N SER A 39 -0.04 -5.26 -3.55
CA SER A 39 0.24 -6.22 -2.48
C SER A 39 -0.93 -6.30 -1.47
N LEU A 40 -1.46 -5.14 -1.04
CA LEU A 40 -2.64 -5.09 -0.18
C LEU A 40 -3.88 -5.71 -0.85
N ALA A 41 -4.11 -5.39 -2.13
CA ALA A 41 -5.25 -5.95 -2.86
C ALA A 41 -5.11 -7.47 -3.04
N VAL A 42 -3.91 -7.99 -3.34
CA VAL A 42 -3.65 -9.44 -3.40
C VAL A 42 -4.02 -10.09 -2.07
N ALA A 43 -3.54 -9.54 -0.95
CA ALA A 43 -3.79 -10.11 0.37
C ALA A 43 -5.29 -10.08 0.75
N LEU A 44 -5.98 -8.98 0.46
CA LEU A 44 -7.40 -8.81 0.82
C LEU A 44 -8.34 -9.63 -0.08
N LEU A 45 -7.99 -9.80 -1.35
CA LEU A 45 -8.81 -10.48 -2.35
C LEU A 45 -8.50 -11.98 -2.51
N GLU A 46 -7.58 -12.53 -1.73
CA GLU A 46 -7.24 -13.94 -1.77
C GLU A 46 -8.48 -14.82 -1.57
N GLY A 47 -8.76 -15.72 -2.55
CA GLY A 47 -9.90 -16.63 -2.52
C GLY A 47 -11.27 -15.96 -2.66
N THR A 48 -11.34 -14.72 -3.16
CA THR A 48 -12.58 -14.03 -3.58
C THR A 48 -12.83 -14.23 -5.06
N SER A 49 -14.00 -13.76 -5.52
CA SER A 49 -14.34 -13.76 -6.96
C SER A 49 -13.73 -12.56 -7.71
N VAL A 50 -13.28 -11.52 -7.01
CA VAL A 50 -12.77 -10.27 -7.60
C VAL A 50 -11.49 -10.52 -8.38
N GLN A 51 -11.44 -10.02 -9.61
CA GLN A 51 -10.28 -10.13 -10.47
C GLN A 51 -9.36 -8.92 -10.28
N LEU A 52 -8.12 -9.18 -9.87
CA LEU A 52 -7.11 -8.14 -9.71
C LEU A 52 -6.18 -8.13 -10.92
N LYS A 53 -5.95 -6.93 -11.47
CA LYS A 53 -5.05 -6.73 -12.62
C LYS A 53 -4.09 -5.58 -12.36
N ARG A 54 -2.82 -5.79 -12.61
CA ARG A 54 -1.82 -4.72 -12.58
C ARG A 54 -1.82 -3.98 -13.91
N ALA A 55 -2.04 -2.66 -13.89
CA ALA A 55 -2.13 -1.83 -15.08
C ALA A 55 -0.78 -1.30 -15.58
N ALA A 56 0.27 -1.38 -14.74
CA ALA A 56 1.64 -0.99 -15.07
C ALA A 56 2.60 -2.16 -14.80
N PRO A 57 3.78 -2.20 -15.45
CA PRO A 57 4.84 -3.15 -15.10
C PRO A 57 5.24 -3.03 -13.62
N ALA A 58 5.50 -4.16 -12.98
CA ALA A 58 5.80 -4.23 -11.54
C ALA A 58 6.99 -3.34 -11.13
N ASN A 59 8.01 -3.28 -11.98
CA ASN A 59 9.25 -2.54 -11.75
C ASN A 59 9.22 -1.10 -12.30
N LEU A 60 8.04 -0.58 -12.70
CA LEU A 60 7.93 0.79 -13.18
C LEU A 60 7.85 1.76 -12.00
N PRO A 61 8.84 2.65 -11.81
CA PRO A 61 8.78 3.65 -10.75
C PRO A 61 7.54 4.52 -10.84
N ALA A 62 6.94 4.87 -9.70
CA ALA A 62 5.76 5.72 -9.63
C ALA A 62 5.92 7.01 -10.44
N THR A 63 7.04 7.70 -10.30
CA THR A 63 7.34 8.95 -11.01
C THR A 63 7.35 8.83 -12.55
N ARG A 64 7.48 7.61 -13.08
CA ARG A 64 7.43 7.34 -14.54
C ARG A 64 6.06 6.90 -15.02
N GLN A 65 5.11 6.63 -14.14
CA GLN A 65 3.77 6.18 -14.52
C GLN A 65 2.99 7.21 -15.36
N PRO A 66 3.01 8.53 -15.07
CA PRO A 66 2.31 9.51 -15.89
C PRO A 66 2.78 9.49 -17.35
N SER A 67 4.09 9.47 -17.60
CA SER A 67 4.65 9.42 -18.96
C SER A 67 4.43 8.05 -19.62
N TYR A 68 4.48 6.95 -18.85
CA TYR A 68 4.18 5.63 -19.37
C TYR A 68 2.76 5.52 -19.90
N PHE A 69 1.77 5.97 -19.14
CA PHE A 69 0.36 5.92 -19.55
C PHE A 69 0.00 6.97 -20.60
N SER A 70 0.71 8.08 -20.67
CA SER A 70 0.56 9.04 -21.77
C SER A 70 1.15 8.53 -23.10
N GLY A 71 1.99 7.51 -23.04
CA GLY A 71 2.66 6.89 -24.18
C GLY A 71 2.31 5.42 -24.37
N ARG A 72 3.33 4.56 -24.30
CA ARG A 72 3.24 3.13 -24.65
C ARG A 72 2.27 2.28 -23.82
N GLY A 73 1.96 2.70 -22.59
CA GLY A 73 1.01 2.01 -21.70
C GLY A 73 -0.43 2.48 -21.84
N GLY A 74 -0.68 3.57 -22.59
CA GLY A 74 -2.00 4.20 -22.67
C GLY A 74 -3.07 3.31 -23.26
N GLU A 75 -2.79 2.66 -24.38
CA GLU A 75 -3.77 1.76 -25.03
C GLU A 75 -4.12 0.55 -24.15
N SER A 76 -3.11 -0.05 -23.50
CA SER A 76 -3.31 -1.16 -22.57
C SER A 76 -4.18 -0.74 -21.38
N LEU A 77 -3.93 0.44 -20.80
CA LEU A 77 -4.76 0.98 -19.73
C LEU A 77 -6.19 1.24 -20.19
N GLN A 78 -6.38 1.85 -21.38
CA GLN A 78 -7.72 2.11 -21.94
C GLN A 78 -8.53 0.81 -22.08
N LYS A 79 -7.90 -0.25 -22.62
CA LYS A 79 -8.54 -1.56 -22.75
C LYS A 79 -8.91 -2.14 -21.38
N ALA A 80 -7.97 -2.15 -20.43
CA ALA A 80 -8.22 -2.66 -19.09
C ALA A 80 -9.31 -1.88 -18.36
N ALA A 81 -9.31 -0.55 -18.48
CA ALA A 81 -10.27 0.33 -17.82
C ALA A 81 -11.71 0.14 -18.31
N ARG A 82 -11.92 -0.23 -19.59
CA ARG A 82 -13.28 -0.50 -20.11
C ARG A 82 -13.93 -1.70 -19.44
N GLU A 83 -13.13 -2.65 -18.98
CA GLU A 83 -13.57 -3.90 -18.34
C GLU A 83 -13.57 -3.80 -16.81
N ALA A 84 -12.89 -2.77 -16.24
CA ALA A 84 -12.71 -2.63 -14.81
C ALA A 84 -13.88 -1.89 -14.14
N ASP A 85 -14.20 -2.32 -12.93
CA ASP A 85 -15.20 -1.70 -12.05
C ASP A 85 -14.58 -0.66 -11.12
N ALA A 86 -13.32 -0.90 -10.69
CA ALA A 86 -12.62 0.02 -9.82
C ALA A 86 -11.10 0.09 -10.11
N VAL A 87 -10.50 1.17 -9.64
CA VAL A 87 -9.03 1.33 -9.54
C VAL A 87 -8.65 1.61 -8.10
N ILE A 88 -7.50 1.09 -7.67
CA ILE A 88 -6.92 1.38 -6.37
C ILE A 88 -5.67 2.23 -6.55
N GLY A 89 -5.70 3.44 -6.04
CA GLY A 89 -4.61 4.41 -6.02
C GLY A 89 -4.36 5.00 -4.64
N VAL A 90 -3.58 6.07 -4.59
CA VAL A 90 -3.26 6.82 -3.36
C VAL A 90 -3.31 8.33 -3.62
N ARG A 91 -4.27 8.79 -4.39
CA ARG A 91 -4.32 10.16 -4.93
C ARG A 91 -4.45 11.24 -3.86
N SER A 92 -4.98 10.92 -2.70
CA SER A 92 -5.02 11.83 -1.54
C SER A 92 -3.63 12.24 -1.04
N ILE A 93 -2.61 11.38 -1.23
CA ILE A 93 -1.23 11.64 -0.83
C ILE A 93 -0.28 11.82 -2.02
N TRP A 94 -0.69 11.39 -3.21
CA TRP A 94 0.05 11.57 -4.47
C TRP A 94 -0.89 12.14 -5.54
N ARG A 95 -0.96 13.46 -5.64
CA ARG A 95 -1.89 14.16 -6.55
C ARG A 95 -1.69 13.81 -8.03
N ASP A 96 -0.47 13.43 -8.39
CA ASP A 96 -0.09 13.06 -9.76
C ASP A 96 -0.31 11.57 -10.07
N ASP A 97 -0.97 10.81 -9.18
CA ASP A 97 -1.37 9.43 -9.46
C ASP A 97 -2.23 9.39 -10.72
N PRO A 98 -1.70 8.82 -11.82
CA PRO A 98 -2.36 8.90 -13.12
C PRO A 98 -3.46 7.84 -13.30
N LEU A 99 -3.53 6.83 -12.44
CA LEU A 99 -4.36 5.65 -12.69
C LEU A 99 -5.83 6.01 -12.85
N TYR A 100 -6.43 6.61 -11.83
CA TYR A 100 -7.86 6.96 -11.88
C TYR A 100 -8.20 8.00 -12.96
N PRO A 101 -7.51 9.16 -13.05
CA PRO A 101 -7.84 10.16 -14.06
C PRO A 101 -7.76 9.64 -15.49
N MET A 102 -6.82 8.73 -15.77
CA MET A 102 -6.65 8.16 -17.10
C MET A 102 -7.63 7.02 -17.39
N ALA A 103 -7.87 6.13 -16.41
CA ALA A 103 -8.85 5.06 -16.53
C ALA A 103 -10.28 5.62 -16.76
N ARG A 104 -10.64 6.68 -16.02
CA ARG A 104 -11.95 7.32 -16.12
C ARG A 104 -12.25 7.89 -17.53
N ARG A 105 -11.23 8.27 -18.31
CA ARG A 105 -11.42 8.71 -19.69
C ARG A 105 -12.01 7.63 -20.59
N SER A 106 -11.76 6.37 -20.27
CA SER A 106 -12.23 5.20 -21.04
C SER A 106 -13.44 4.52 -20.41
N ASN A 107 -13.68 4.74 -19.11
CA ASN A 107 -14.82 4.20 -18.38
C ASN A 107 -15.28 5.20 -17.31
N ILE A 108 -16.32 5.99 -17.63
CA ILE A 108 -16.86 6.99 -16.71
C ILE A 108 -17.47 6.40 -15.44
N ARG A 109 -17.81 5.11 -15.43
CA ARG A 109 -18.42 4.40 -14.29
C ARG A 109 -17.40 3.81 -13.34
N ILE A 110 -16.11 3.84 -13.70
CA ILE A 110 -15.06 3.25 -12.88
C ILE A 110 -14.98 3.95 -11.52
N VAL A 111 -14.94 3.17 -10.46
CA VAL A 111 -14.88 3.67 -9.08
C VAL A 111 -13.42 3.94 -8.69
N GLU A 112 -13.16 5.07 -8.04
CA GLU A 112 -11.88 5.34 -7.39
C GLU A 112 -11.91 4.79 -5.95
N ILE A 113 -10.93 3.99 -5.61
CA ILE A 113 -10.60 3.56 -4.26
C ILE A 113 -9.26 4.19 -3.91
N ASP A 114 -9.26 5.09 -2.93
CA ASP A 114 -8.02 5.71 -2.42
C ASP A 114 -7.58 4.97 -1.15
N ALA A 115 -6.48 4.24 -1.25
CA ALA A 115 -5.99 3.41 -0.16
C ALA A 115 -5.49 4.22 1.06
N ALA A 116 -5.16 5.49 0.88
CA ALA A 116 -4.64 6.33 1.94
C ALA A 116 -5.74 7.11 2.69
N HIS A 117 -6.88 7.34 2.05
CA HIS A 117 -7.99 8.11 2.63
C HIS A 117 -9.33 7.64 2.11
N PRO A 118 -10.28 7.23 2.97
CA PRO A 118 -11.60 6.80 2.53
C PRO A 118 -12.37 7.98 1.91
N VAL A 119 -12.97 7.74 0.75
CA VAL A 119 -13.70 8.77 -0.01
C VAL A 119 -14.90 9.31 0.76
N ASP A 120 -15.54 8.50 1.57
CA ASP A 120 -16.76 8.84 2.33
C ASP A 120 -16.48 9.27 3.78
N GLY A 121 -15.22 9.32 4.21
CA GLY A 121 -14.85 9.69 5.57
C GLY A 121 -15.31 8.71 6.66
N ALA A 122 -15.76 7.50 6.30
CA ALA A 122 -16.26 6.50 7.26
C ALA A 122 -15.16 5.97 8.18
N LEU A 123 -13.91 6.02 7.74
CA LEU A 123 -12.73 5.61 8.49
C LEU A 123 -11.70 6.74 8.51
N PRO A 124 -10.81 6.79 9.51
CA PRO A 124 -9.68 7.71 9.47
C PRO A 124 -8.71 7.29 8.35
N GLY A 125 -8.18 8.28 7.64
CA GLY A 125 -7.06 8.08 6.72
C GLY A 125 -5.78 7.71 7.45
N ILE A 126 -4.71 7.46 6.68
CA ILE A 126 -3.38 7.23 7.25
C ILE A 126 -2.82 8.51 7.87
N ALA A 127 -1.94 8.35 8.86
CA ALA A 127 -1.20 9.48 9.43
C ALA A 127 -0.05 9.86 8.48
N VAL A 128 -0.04 11.09 8.02
CA VAL A 128 1.00 11.64 7.16
C VAL A 128 1.55 12.94 7.73
N SER A 129 2.81 13.24 7.44
CA SER A 129 3.50 14.45 7.81
C SER A 129 4.24 15.04 6.61
N GLY A 130 4.35 16.36 6.57
CA GLY A 130 5.01 17.09 5.49
C GLY A 130 4.11 17.34 4.28
N GLU A 131 4.62 18.11 3.32
CA GLU A 131 3.89 18.52 2.11
C GLU A 131 3.86 17.42 1.04
N ASP A 132 4.93 16.63 0.93
CA ASP A 132 5.01 15.46 0.02
C ASP A 132 4.92 14.15 0.81
N ALA A 133 3.69 13.83 1.20
CA ALA A 133 3.42 12.62 1.96
C ALA A 133 3.79 11.34 1.22
N PHE A 134 3.68 11.33 -0.12
CA PHE A 134 3.99 10.18 -0.96
C PHE A 134 5.48 9.86 -0.97
N ALA A 135 6.34 10.88 -1.09
CA ALA A 135 7.80 10.71 -1.12
C ALA A 135 8.34 10.06 0.16
N GLY A 136 7.64 10.23 1.28
CA GLY A 136 8.00 9.63 2.56
C GLY A 136 7.67 8.14 2.69
N TYR A 137 6.96 7.53 1.76
CA TYR A 137 6.56 6.11 1.82
C TYR A 137 5.81 5.75 3.12
N PRO A 138 4.64 6.36 3.38
CA PRO A 138 3.93 6.24 4.66
C PRO A 138 3.51 4.81 5.00
N TRP A 139 3.40 3.93 4.03
CA TRP A 139 3.11 2.50 4.21
C TRP A 139 4.25 1.69 4.82
N LEU A 140 5.45 2.24 4.93
CA LEU A 140 6.55 1.61 5.68
C LEU A 140 6.35 1.68 7.20
N ASN A 141 5.36 2.44 7.67
CA ASN A 141 4.88 2.34 9.04
C ASN A 141 3.80 1.25 9.12
N PRO A 142 3.97 0.19 9.93
CA PRO A 142 2.99 -0.92 10.04
C PRO A 142 1.58 -0.46 10.41
N ILE A 143 1.45 0.61 11.20
CA ILE A 143 0.15 1.16 11.61
C ILE A 143 -0.55 1.79 10.39
N ASN A 144 0.17 2.57 9.59
CA ASN A 144 -0.37 3.15 8.37
C ASN A 144 -0.76 2.06 7.35
N LEU A 145 0.08 1.04 7.18
CA LEU A 145 -0.23 -0.07 6.28
C LEU A 145 -1.50 -0.82 6.72
N GLY A 146 -1.68 -1.01 8.03
CA GLY A 146 -2.91 -1.58 8.59
C GLY A 146 -4.14 -0.71 8.35
N ARG A 147 -4.02 0.62 8.43
CA ARG A 147 -5.10 1.55 8.09
C ARG A 147 -5.44 1.56 6.60
N MET A 148 -4.42 1.50 5.73
CA MET A 148 -4.65 1.32 4.28
C MET A 148 -5.43 0.04 4.01
N ALA A 149 -5.11 -1.05 4.69
CA ALA A 149 -5.85 -2.30 4.57
C ALA A 149 -7.31 -2.17 5.04
N ASP A 150 -7.58 -1.45 6.15
CA ASP A 150 -8.94 -1.19 6.62
C ASP A 150 -9.76 -0.39 5.58
N VAL A 151 -9.17 0.67 5.01
CA VAL A 151 -9.81 1.51 3.97
C VAL A 151 -10.13 0.68 2.73
N LEU A 152 -9.15 -0.07 2.25
CA LEU A 152 -9.33 -0.92 1.07
C LEU A 152 -10.37 -2.01 1.27
N ALA A 153 -10.34 -2.70 2.42
CA ALA A 153 -11.30 -3.76 2.71
C ALA A 153 -12.74 -3.23 2.72
N ASN A 154 -12.98 -2.06 3.34
CA ASN A 154 -14.30 -1.43 3.38
C ASN A 154 -14.85 -1.12 1.98
N ASP A 155 -14.02 -0.60 1.08
CA ASP A 155 -14.46 -0.27 -0.27
C ASP A 155 -14.58 -1.52 -1.17
N LEU A 156 -13.69 -2.51 -0.99
CA LEU A 156 -13.79 -3.80 -1.69
C LEU A 156 -15.03 -4.60 -1.27
N GLU A 157 -15.45 -4.54 0.01
CA GLU A 157 -16.70 -5.14 0.47
C GLU A 157 -17.93 -4.51 -0.20
N ARG A 158 -17.89 -3.19 -0.45
CA ARG A 158 -18.96 -2.49 -1.19
C ARG A 158 -18.96 -2.87 -2.66
N LEU A 159 -17.79 -3.05 -3.24
CA LEU A 159 -17.63 -3.46 -4.63
C LEU A 159 -18.10 -4.91 -4.85
N SER A 160 -17.80 -5.81 -3.91
CA SER A 160 -18.19 -7.22 -3.97
C SER A 160 -18.83 -7.69 -2.67
N PRO A 161 -20.12 -7.39 -2.44
CA PRO A 161 -20.82 -7.78 -1.21
C PRO A 161 -20.86 -9.30 -0.97
N ALA A 162 -20.81 -10.09 -2.04
CA ALA A 162 -20.79 -11.56 -1.97
C ALA A 162 -19.49 -12.08 -1.31
N ASP A 163 -18.39 -11.36 -1.48
CA ASP A 163 -17.06 -11.72 -0.94
C ASP A 163 -16.75 -11.09 0.42
N LYS A 164 -17.68 -10.31 0.99
CA LYS A 164 -17.49 -9.56 2.24
C LYS A 164 -16.85 -10.38 3.35
N THR A 165 -17.40 -11.55 3.66
CA THR A 165 -16.90 -12.42 4.75
C THR A 165 -15.45 -12.85 4.50
N LYS A 166 -15.10 -13.15 3.24
CA LYS A 166 -13.75 -13.55 2.86
C LYS A 166 -12.77 -12.39 2.99
N ILE A 167 -13.14 -11.20 2.50
CA ILE A 167 -12.34 -9.97 2.63
C ILE A 167 -12.09 -9.65 4.12
N GLN A 168 -13.11 -9.73 4.98
CA GLN A 168 -12.95 -9.52 6.42
C GLN A 168 -12.03 -10.54 7.08
N THR A 169 -12.11 -11.80 6.68
CA THR A 169 -11.20 -12.86 7.18
C THR A 169 -9.76 -12.57 6.80
N ASN A 170 -9.52 -12.17 5.54
CA ASN A 170 -8.21 -11.82 5.02
C ASN A 170 -7.66 -10.56 5.73
N LEU A 171 -8.49 -9.53 5.91
CA LEU A 171 -8.12 -8.32 6.67
C LEU A 171 -7.71 -8.65 8.11
N ALA A 172 -8.49 -9.49 8.81
CA ALA A 172 -8.16 -9.90 10.16
C ALA A 172 -6.82 -10.66 10.23
N GLY A 173 -6.53 -11.49 9.24
CA GLY A 173 -5.25 -12.18 9.08
C GLY A 173 -4.08 -11.21 8.90
N LEU A 174 -4.22 -10.28 7.96
CA LEU A 174 -3.23 -9.24 7.68
C LEU A 174 -2.94 -8.38 8.92
N LYS A 175 -3.99 -7.89 9.60
CA LYS A 175 -3.84 -7.06 10.81
C LYS A 175 -3.15 -7.81 11.94
N ARG A 176 -3.39 -9.12 12.08
CA ARG A 176 -2.69 -9.94 13.04
C ARG A 176 -1.19 -10.03 12.73
N GLN A 177 -0.82 -10.24 11.47
CA GLN A 177 0.59 -10.26 11.05
C GLN A 177 1.30 -8.92 11.34
N LEU A 178 0.65 -7.80 11.05
CA LEU A 178 1.20 -6.46 11.34
C LEU A 178 1.33 -6.20 12.85
N LEU A 179 0.36 -6.65 13.64
CA LEU A 179 0.43 -6.55 15.11
C LEU A 179 1.56 -7.41 15.68
N GLU A 180 1.71 -8.65 15.21
CA GLU A 180 2.81 -9.55 15.60
C GLU A 180 4.16 -8.95 15.21
N LEU A 181 4.28 -8.38 14.00
CA LEU A 181 5.49 -7.69 13.56
C LEU A 181 5.84 -6.54 14.51
N THR A 182 4.86 -5.68 14.84
CA THR A 182 5.07 -4.52 15.71
C THR A 182 5.43 -4.95 17.13
N SER A 183 4.69 -5.87 17.73
CA SER A 183 4.94 -6.32 19.11
C SER A 183 6.28 -7.06 19.26
N SER A 184 6.59 -7.93 18.30
CA SER A 184 7.86 -8.65 18.25
C SER A 184 9.05 -7.71 18.06
N SER A 185 8.95 -6.74 17.16
CA SER A 185 10.02 -5.76 16.96
C SER A 185 10.25 -4.89 18.19
N GLN A 186 9.19 -4.42 18.85
CA GLN A 186 9.29 -3.64 20.08
C GLN A 186 9.96 -4.43 21.22
N THR A 187 9.56 -5.69 21.41
CA THR A 187 10.19 -6.55 22.42
C THR A 187 11.69 -6.74 22.15
N ARG A 188 12.07 -6.95 20.90
CA ARG A 188 13.47 -7.12 20.51
C ARG A 188 14.28 -5.83 20.61
N LEU A 189 13.68 -4.67 20.28
CA LEU A 189 14.31 -3.37 20.39
C LEU A 189 14.47 -2.92 21.85
N ALA A 190 13.62 -3.36 22.76
CA ALA A 190 13.77 -3.11 24.20
C ALA A 190 15.05 -3.73 24.79
N GLU A 191 15.68 -4.67 24.09
CA GLU A 191 16.97 -5.27 24.47
C GLU A 191 18.18 -4.55 23.84
N ALA A 192 17.97 -3.54 22.99
CA ALA A 192 19.03 -2.76 22.38
C ALA A 192 19.47 -1.61 23.32
N ASP A 193 20.77 -1.41 23.45
CA ASP A 193 21.33 -0.36 24.32
C ASP A 193 21.16 1.05 23.73
N ASN A 194 21.06 1.15 22.39
CA ASN A 194 20.99 2.42 21.67
C ASN A 194 20.04 2.32 20.47
N LEU A 195 19.03 3.19 20.45
CA LEU A 195 18.04 3.30 19.37
C LEU A 195 18.24 4.53 18.48
N SER A 196 19.38 5.22 18.63
CA SER A 196 19.71 6.44 17.89
C SER A 196 20.00 6.12 16.42
N VAL A 197 19.25 6.69 15.50
CA VAL A 197 19.36 6.42 14.07
C VAL A 197 19.40 7.70 13.24
N VAL A 198 20.14 7.69 12.15
CA VAL A 198 20.08 8.71 11.09
C VAL A 198 19.49 8.08 9.85
N SER A 199 18.52 8.73 9.22
CA SER A 199 18.05 8.35 7.89
C SER A 199 18.68 9.27 6.84
N LEU A 200 19.45 8.70 5.92
CA LEU A 200 19.96 9.38 4.73
C LEU A 200 18.96 9.28 3.55
N SER A 201 17.69 9.05 3.85
CA SER A 201 16.63 8.96 2.86
C SER A 201 15.31 9.44 3.45
N GLU A 202 14.62 10.35 2.78
CA GLU A 202 13.28 10.78 3.17
C GLU A 202 12.26 9.64 3.21
N ARG A 203 12.48 8.58 2.41
CA ARG A 203 11.59 7.41 2.31
C ARG A 203 11.50 6.57 3.57
N LEU A 204 12.47 6.65 4.48
CA LEU A 204 12.58 5.74 5.62
C LEU A 204 12.13 6.34 6.95
N GLY A 205 11.69 7.60 6.95
CA GLY A 205 11.21 8.26 8.16
C GLY A 205 10.01 7.56 8.79
N TYR A 206 9.08 7.06 8.00
CA TYR A 206 7.91 6.33 8.49
C TYR A 206 8.26 4.93 9.03
N LEU A 207 9.29 4.26 8.48
CA LEU A 207 9.81 3.02 9.04
C LEU A 207 10.42 3.28 10.42
N ALA A 208 11.27 4.30 10.53
CA ALA A 208 11.92 4.65 11.79
C ALA A 208 10.89 5.04 12.87
N SER A 209 9.90 5.89 12.52
CA SER A 209 8.83 6.27 13.45
C SER A 209 7.93 5.10 13.83
N GLY A 210 7.66 4.18 12.90
CA GLY A 210 6.85 2.98 13.15
C GLY A 210 7.52 2.00 14.12
N LEU A 211 8.85 2.04 14.22
CA LEU A 211 9.66 1.28 15.15
C LEU A 211 9.97 2.03 16.45
N ASN A 212 9.50 3.27 16.61
CA ASN A 212 9.80 4.16 17.75
C ASN A 212 11.32 4.36 17.95
N LEU A 213 12.08 4.52 16.86
CA LEU A 213 13.51 4.80 16.92
C LEU A 213 13.77 6.28 17.22
N ASP A 214 14.89 6.57 17.85
CA ASP A 214 15.36 7.93 18.12
C ASP A 214 16.01 8.52 16.87
N VAL A 215 15.21 9.23 16.06
CA VAL A 215 15.68 9.79 14.79
C VAL A 215 16.46 11.07 15.00
N VAL A 216 17.76 11.00 14.77
CA VAL A 216 18.66 12.15 14.77
C VAL A 216 18.55 12.91 13.45
N ALA A 217 18.34 14.22 13.54
CA ALA A 217 18.28 15.06 12.36
C ALA A 217 19.64 15.12 11.64
N GLN A 218 19.60 14.89 10.32
CA GLN A 218 20.74 14.98 9.43
C GLN A 218 20.33 15.72 8.16
N PRO A 219 20.91 16.89 7.86
CA PRO A 219 20.69 17.55 6.59
C PRO A 219 21.18 16.68 5.43
N LEU A 220 20.31 16.46 4.43
CA LEU A 220 20.68 15.72 3.24
C LEU A 220 21.19 16.68 2.16
N PRO A 221 22.31 16.36 1.49
CA PRO A 221 22.82 17.19 0.41
C PRO A 221 21.87 17.11 -0.79
N ALA A 222 21.72 18.21 -1.53
CA ALA A 222 20.88 18.28 -2.71
C ALA A 222 21.32 17.25 -3.76
N GLY A 223 20.37 16.41 -4.18
CA GLY A 223 20.60 15.36 -5.20
C GLY A 223 21.58 14.28 -4.77
N ASP A 224 21.71 14.04 -3.46
CA ASP A 224 22.64 13.06 -2.84
C ASP A 224 24.11 13.26 -3.24
N LYS A 225 24.52 14.51 -3.46
CA LYS A 225 25.91 14.85 -3.82
C LYS A 225 26.73 15.14 -2.57
N TRP A 226 27.50 14.17 -2.14
CA TRP A 226 28.36 14.24 -0.97
C TRP A 226 29.74 14.82 -1.33
N ASP A 227 30.02 16.00 -0.84
CA ASP A 227 31.35 16.62 -0.89
C ASP A 227 32.10 16.46 0.44
N GLU A 228 33.35 16.93 0.51
CA GLU A 228 34.20 16.83 1.70
C GLU A 228 33.54 17.50 2.92
N ALA A 229 32.88 18.65 2.73
CA ALA A 229 32.26 19.40 3.83
C ALA A 229 31.02 18.66 4.38
N THR A 230 30.17 18.11 3.51
CA THR A 230 28.97 17.35 3.90
C THR A 230 29.33 16.00 4.52
N LEU A 231 30.36 15.31 4.02
CA LEU A 231 30.91 14.10 4.62
C LEU A 231 31.48 14.36 6.02
N LYS A 232 32.25 15.45 6.19
CA LYS A 232 32.77 15.84 7.49
C LYS A 232 31.62 16.14 8.48
N ALA A 233 30.62 16.92 8.06
CA ALA A 233 29.47 17.23 8.88
C ALA A 233 28.68 15.97 9.28
N LEU A 234 28.51 15.02 8.36
CA LEU A 234 27.90 13.73 8.64
C LEU A 234 28.67 12.98 9.73
N GLY A 235 30.00 12.82 9.57
CA GLY A 235 30.83 12.10 10.53
C GLY A 235 30.85 12.73 11.90
N GLU A 236 30.88 14.08 11.99
CA GLU A 236 30.79 14.82 13.23
C GLU A 236 29.44 14.64 13.92
N ASN A 237 28.34 14.71 13.18
CA ASN A 237 27.00 14.52 13.71
C ASN A 237 26.79 13.09 14.23
N LEU A 238 27.19 12.06 13.45
CA LEU A 238 27.09 10.67 13.86
C LEU A 238 27.81 10.39 15.19
N LYS A 239 29.03 10.94 15.35
CA LYS A 239 29.82 10.80 16.58
C LYS A 239 29.23 11.58 17.75
N ALA A 240 28.84 12.84 17.53
CA ALA A 240 28.35 13.71 18.58
C ALA A 240 27.01 13.22 19.17
N GLN A 241 26.20 12.55 18.35
CA GLN A 241 24.89 12.02 18.74
C GLN A 241 24.93 10.50 19.03
N GLU A 242 26.13 9.91 19.06
CA GLU A 242 26.31 8.47 19.33
C GLU A 242 25.38 7.60 18.49
N VAL A 243 25.25 7.90 17.17
CA VAL A 243 24.33 7.23 16.27
C VAL A 243 24.73 5.77 16.09
N ALA A 244 23.82 4.86 16.44
CA ALA A 244 24.04 3.42 16.30
C ALA A 244 23.85 2.93 14.86
N LEU A 245 22.89 3.50 14.13
CA LEU A 245 22.47 3.00 12.83
C LEU A 245 22.18 4.12 11.83
N VAL A 246 22.68 3.94 10.61
CA VAL A 246 22.33 4.79 9.47
C VAL A 246 21.48 3.99 8.49
N LEU A 247 20.33 4.55 8.11
CA LEU A 247 19.39 3.95 7.16
C LEU A 247 19.52 4.63 5.80
N HIS A 248 19.55 3.85 4.73
CA HIS A 248 19.48 4.35 3.37
C HIS A 248 18.62 3.43 2.49
N HIS A 249 17.96 3.96 1.44
CA HIS A 249 17.12 3.17 0.54
C HIS A 249 17.88 2.54 -0.64
N ARG A 250 19.18 2.82 -0.74
CA ARG A 250 20.10 2.28 -1.75
C ARG A 250 21.52 2.26 -1.19
N GLN A 251 22.41 1.49 -1.82
CA GLN A 251 23.82 1.52 -1.44
C GLN A 251 24.40 2.93 -1.71
N PRO A 252 24.90 3.63 -0.70
CA PRO A 252 25.53 4.94 -0.88
C PRO A 252 26.94 4.80 -1.47
N GLU A 253 27.52 5.94 -1.87
CA GLU A 253 28.89 6.00 -2.36
C GLU A 253 29.91 5.54 -1.31
N THR A 254 31.03 5.00 -1.76
CA THR A 254 32.07 4.43 -0.88
C THR A 254 32.54 5.38 0.22
N GLU A 255 32.65 6.68 -0.08
CA GLU A 255 33.12 7.66 0.90
C GLU A 255 32.08 7.93 2.00
N VAL A 256 30.79 7.85 1.67
CA VAL A 256 29.70 7.91 2.68
C VAL A 256 29.77 6.69 3.59
N VAL A 257 29.94 5.49 3.04
CA VAL A 257 30.09 4.25 3.82
C VAL A 257 31.26 4.33 4.77
N LYS A 258 32.45 4.73 4.29
CA LYS A 258 33.64 4.93 5.14
C LYS A 258 33.42 5.94 6.26
N THR A 259 32.70 7.03 5.97
CA THR A 259 32.39 8.05 6.97
C THR A 259 31.49 7.49 8.08
N ILE A 260 30.47 6.70 7.71
CA ILE A 260 29.58 6.04 8.66
C ILE A 260 30.35 5.07 9.55
N GLU A 261 31.17 4.19 8.95
CA GLU A 261 31.97 3.20 9.66
C GLU A 261 33.01 3.85 10.59
N ALA A 262 33.68 4.92 10.11
CA ALA A 262 34.65 5.69 10.91
C ALA A 262 34.00 6.44 12.09
N ALA A 263 32.69 6.67 12.04
CA ALA A 263 31.91 7.21 13.16
C ALA A 263 31.49 6.14 14.16
N GLY A 264 31.64 4.85 13.84
CA GLY A 264 31.22 3.73 14.68
C GLY A 264 29.77 3.31 14.44
N ALA A 265 29.06 3.95 13.51
CA ALA A 265 27.69 3.59 13.17
C ALA A 265 27.65 2.45 12.13
N LYS A 266 26.56 1.68 12.14
CA LYS A 266 26.28 0.66 11.12
C LYS A 266 25.46 1.24 9.99
N LEU A 267 25.64 0.75 8.76
CA LEU A 267 24.78 1.06 7.62
C LEU A 267 23.81 -0.09 7.35
N VAL A 268 22.52 0.22 7.22
CA VAL A 268 21.52 -0.72 6.71
C VAL A 268 20.84 -0.14 5.49
N VAL A 269 20.86 -0.91 4.39
CA VAL A 269 20.21 -0.57 3.14
C VAL A 269 18.86 -1.27 3.08
N ILE A 270 17.80 -0.48 3.00
CA ILE A 270 16.41 -0.94 3.02
C ILE A 270 15.81 -0.80 1.61
N GLU A 271 15.26 -1.87 1.06
CA GLU A 271 14.42 -1.79 -0.13
C GLU A 271 13.08 -1.15 0.22
N SER A 272 12.89 0.10 -0.20
CA SER A 272 11.71 0.89 0.20
C SER A 272 10.45 0.61 -0.62
N ASP A 273 10.57 -0.05 -1.78
CA ASP A 273 9.45 -0.28 -2.70
C ASP A 273 9.45 -1.73 -3.27
N PRO A 274 9.46 -2.74 -2.41
CA PRO A 274 9.46 -4.14 -2.81
C PRO A 274 8.15 -4.50 -3.52
N GLU A 275 8.18 -5.49 -4.41
CA GLU A 275 6.98 -5.95 -5.13
C GLU A 275 5.89 -6.47 -4.18
N ASP A 276 6.29 -7.22 -3.15
CA ASP A 276 5.43 -7.58 -2.03
C ASP A 276 5.75 -6.69 -0.82
N THR A 277 4.91 -5.69 -0.60
CA THR A 277 5.09 -4.70 0.46
C THR A 277 5.05 -5.32 1.86
N LEU A 278 4.24 -6.36 2.09
CA LEU A 278 4.13 -7.01 3.40
C LEU A 278 5.39 -7.79 3.75
N VAL A 279 5.87 -8.60 2.80
CA VAL A 279 7.12 -9.35 2.94
C VAL A 279 8.30 -8.40 3.08
N GLY A 280 8.35 -7.35 2.26
CA GLY A 280 9.41 -6.36 2.29
C GLY A 280 9.43 -5.55 3.58
N LEU A 281 8.27 -5.13 4.10
CA LEU A 281 8.19 -4.42 5.38
C LEU A 281 8.73 -5.30 6.52
N LYS A 282 8.33 -6.58 6.55
CA LYS A 282 8.84 -7.53 7.55
C LYS A 282 10.37 -7.67 7.44
N ALA A 283 10.90 -7.85 6.25
CA ALA A 283 12.34 -7.96 6.04
C ALA A 283 13.08 -6.69 6.49
N SER A 284 12.55 -5.50 6.16
CA SER A 284 13.11 -4.21 6.58
C SER A 284 13.15 -4.06 8.10
N VAL A 285 12.05 -4.39 8.78
CA VAL A 285 11.97 -4.38 10.25
C VAL A 285 12.98 -5.35 10.86
N ASP A 286 13.07 -6.58 10.35
CA ASP A 286 14.00 -7.59 10.85
C ASP A 286 15.47 -7.15 10.66
N GLN A 287 15.82 -6.52 9.54
CA GLN A 287 17.17 -5.98 9.28
C GLN A 287 17.53 -4.87 10.28
N VAL A 288 16.63 -3.90 10.49
CA VAL A 288 16.86 -2.79 11.44
C VAL A 288 17.03 -3.33 12.87
N VAL A 289 16.12 -4.19 13.31
CA VAL A 289 16.18 -4.78 14.65
C VAL A 289 17.46 -5.60 14.85
N ALA A 290 17.84 -6.40 13.85
CA ALA A 290 19.08 -7.21 13.94
C ALA A 290 20.33 -6.32 14.03
N ALA A 291 20.39 -5.23 13.27
CA ALA A 291 21.51 -4.30 13.30
C ALA A 291 21.68 -3.58 14.65
N LEU A 292 20.56 -3.15 15.29
CA LEU A 292 20.58 -2.46 16.58
C LEU A 292 20.90 -3.38 17.77
N ARG A 293 20.53 -4.68 17.69
CA ARG A 293 20.81 -5.65 18.76
C ARG A 293 22.24 -6.22 18.78
N GLN A 294 23.01 -6.01 17.72
CA GLN A 294 24.39 -6.50 17.62
C GLN A 294 25.42 -5.44 18.03
N GLY A 295 24.95 -4.35 18.62
CA GLY A 295 25.74 -3.20 19.08
C GLY A 295 26.55 -3.46 20.30
#